data_4fe241e43accec256c82d73eb8f0768b
#
_entry.id   4fe241e43accec256c82d73eb8f0768b
#
_cell.length_a   1.000
_cell.length_b   1.000
_cell.length_c   1.000
_cell.angle_alpha   90.00
_cell.angle_beta   90.00
_cell.angle_gamma   90.00
#
_symmetry.space_group_name_H-M   'P 1'
#
loop_
_entity.id
_entity.type
_entity.pdbx_description
1 polymer ?
#
loop_
_entity_poly.entity_id
_entity_poly.type
_entity_poly.pdbx_seq_one_letter_code
_entity_poly.pdbx_strand_id
1 'polypeptide(L)'
;AEIKKHHNNHYLSRTLLLIDSPELFLHPQAVELVRVALKNLSNEGYQIVFATHSAQMVTSEDVSTSLLIRKNKQRGTFMRKRMEDAVRQVVKDAPSQLQMLFSLSNSNELLFADYVLLTEGKTEWRVLPALFERITGQSFALIKCALVRQGGVSNTRKSMQVLAAMDIPVRAIVDLDYAFTTATRDGFLEANDPDIKFCSNLFRELAFQKHLRLVNGRPVNKHSNIPAAKVYAMMASMPEAQEPIRNIHEKLCKQGIWVWTRGAIEEHLGLDGKNEMVWRNFNERCKSKNFIQTLPDYDGIETLCQWIINGSHSTT
;
A
#
# COMPACT_ATOMS: atom_id res chain seq x y z
N ALA A 1 -16.88 32.18 -17.12
CA ALA A 1 -16.40 32.91 -18.30
C ALA A 1 -17.00 32.26 -19.53
N GLU A 2 -17.95 32.92 -20.18
CA GLU A 2 -18.45 32.51 -21.50
C GLU A 2 -17.34 32.79 -22.52
N ILE A 3 -16.59 31.75 -22.87
CA ILE A 3 -15.71 31.81 -24.04
C ILE A 3 -16.62 31.64 -25.23
N LYS A 4 -16.72 32.71 -26.04
CA LYS A 4 -17.58 32.81 -27.21
C LYS A 4 -17.43 31.58 -28.15
N LYS A 5 -18.51 30.88 -28.40
CA LYS A 5 -18.69 29.74 -29.32
C LYS A 5 -18.50 30.07 -30.82
N HIS A 6 -17.72 31.06 -31.18
CA HIS A 6 -17.51 31.46 -32.58
C HIS A 6 -16.02 31.59 -32.89
N HIS A 7 -15.32 30.48 -33.07
CA HIS A 7 -14.13 30.47 -33.92
C HIS A 7 -13.95 29.09 -34.54
N ASN A 8 -13.66 29.06 -35.84
CA ASN A 8 -13.35 27.92 -36.65
C ASN A 8 -12.53 26.86 -35.92
N ASN A 9 -12.94 25.61 -35.94
CA ASN A 9 -12.28 24.44 -35.29
C ASN A 9 -10.75 24.36 -35.51
N HIS A 10 -10.21 25.02 -36.51
CA HIS A 10 -8.76 25.08 -36.80
C HIS A 10 -7.94 25.91 -35.81
N TYR A 11 -8.54 26.84 -35.05
CA TYR A 11 -7.81 27.68 -34.09
C TYR A 11 -7.78 27.07 -32.68
N LEU A 12 -8.76 26.24 -32.34
CA LEU A 12 -8.86 25.63 -30.99
C LEU A 12 -7.72 24.63 -30.72
N SER A 13 -7.30 23.88 -31.76
CA SER A 13 -6.19 22.92 -31.67
C SER A 13 -4.80 23.56 -31.46
N ARG A 14 -4.69 24.88 -31.55
CA ARG A 14 -3.46 25.65 -31.34
C ARG A 14 -3.44 26.46 -30.04
N THR A 15 -4.49 26.39 -29.23
CA THR A 15 -4.59 27.17 -27.99
C THR A 15 -4.07 26.33 -26.82
N LEU A 16 -3.00 26.80 -26.19
CA LEU A 16 -2.44 26.24 -24.99
C LEU A 16 -2.89 27.08 -23.78
N LEU A 17 -3.51 26.44 -22.79
CA LEU A 17 -3.84 27.03 -21.50
C LEU A 17 -2.82 26.55 -20.46
N LEU A 18 -2.10 27.47 -19.86
CA LEU A 18 -1.19 27.24 -18.73
C LEU A 18 -1.84 27.80 -17.48
N ILE A 19 -2.08 26.96 -16.49
CA ILE A 19 -2.81 27.32 -15.28
C ILE A 19 -2.00 26.90 -14.06
N ASP A 20 -1.74 27.80 -13.15
CA ASP A 20 -1.11 27.50 -11.87
C ASP A 20 -2.18 27.40 -10.79
N SER A 21 -2.23 26.25 -10.13
CA SER A 21 -3.09 25.99 -8.96
C SER A 21 -4.56 26.40 -9.16
N PRO A 22 -5.27 25.82 -10.16
CA PRO A 22 -6.65 26.19 -10.47
C PRO A 22 -7.64 25.92 -9.32
N GLU A 23 -7.24 25.12 -8.35
CA GLU A 23 -8.03 24.79 -7.16
C GLU A 23 -7.93 25.79 -6.02
N LEU A 24 -7.06 26.79 -6.10
CA LEU A 24 -6.84 27.72 -5.00
C LEU A 24 -8.11 28.46 -4.61
N PHE A 25 -8.35 28.55 -3.31
CA PHE A 25 -9.51 29.21 -2.69
C PHE A 25 -10.87 28.59 -3.03
N LEU A 26 -10.89 27.39 -3.60
CA LEU A 26 -12.12 26.65 -3.89
C LEU A 26 -12.43 25.60 -2.82
N HIS A 27 -13.72 25.43 -2.52
CA HIS A 27 -14.14 24.28 -1.71
C HIS A 27 -14.16 22.98 -2.55
N PRO A 28 -14.14 21.79 -1.94
CA PRO A 28 -13.96 20.50 -2.65
C PRO A 28 -14.89 20.28 -3.84
N GLN A 29 -16.17 20.67 -3.75
CA GLN A 29 -17.12 20.54 -4.86
C GLN A 29 -16.78 21.47 -6.03
N ALA A 30 -16.28 22.69 -5.76
CA ALA A 30 -15.86 23.61 -6.80
C ALA A 30 -14.56 23.15 -7.47
N VAL A 31 -13.64 22.53 -6.75
CA VAL A 31 -12.44 21.86 -7.31
C VAL A 31 -12.85 20.80 -8.34
N GLU A 32 -13.83 19.97 -8.01
CA GLU A 32 -14.35 18.96 -8.94
C GLU A 32 -14.97 19.59 -10.21
N LEU A 33 -15.73 20.68 -10.05
CA LEU A 33 -16.31 21.39 -11.21
C LEU A 33 -15.22 21.96 -12.12
N VAL A 34 -14.16 22.54 -11.54
CA VAL A 34 -13.03 23.06 -12.33
C VAL A 34 -12.32 21.92 -13.06
N ARG A 35 -12.05 20.79 -12.39
CA ARG A 35 -11.43 19.62 -13.00
C ARG A 35 -12.24 19.13 -14.21
N VAL A 36 -13.57 18.99 -14.05
CA VAL A 36 -14.46 18.59 -15.14
C VAL A 36 -14.47 19.61 -16.28
N ALA A 37 -14.50 20.90 -15.96
CA ALA A 37 -14.47 21.95 -16.97
C ALA A 37 -13.17 21.94 -17.80
N LEU A 38 -12.02 21.73 -17.14
CA LEU A 38 -10.73 21.60 -17.84
C LEU A 38 -10.69 20.36 -18.75
N LYS A 39 -11.25 19.23 -18.28
CA LYS A 39 -11.38 18.03 -19.09
C LYS A 39 -12.25 18.25 -20.34
N ASN A 40 -13.38 18.95 -20.19
CA ASN A 40 -14.27 19.27 -21.31
C ASN A 40 -13.58 20.19 -22.33
N LEU A 41 -12.86 21.21 -21.88
CA LEU A 41 -12.08 22.07 -22.76
C LEU A 41 -11.01 21.27 -23.53
N SER A 42 -10.35 20.33 -22.86
CA SER A 42 -9.38 19.43 -23.52
C SER A 42 -10.06 18.58 -24.62
N ASN A 43 -11.25 18.07 -24.36
CA ASN A 43 -12.04 17.34 -25.36
C ASN A 43 -12.51 18.21 -26.54
N GLU A 44 -12.65 19.51 -26.33
CA GLU A 44 -12.95 20.50 -27.37
C GLU A 44 -11.72 20.93 -28.20
N GLY A 45 -10.52 20.38 -27.88
CA GLY A 45 -9.30 20.60 -28.64
C GLY A 45 -8.32 21.62 -28.05
N TYR A 46 -8.56 22.13 -26.84
CA TYR A 46 -7.57 22.95 -26.13
C TYR A 46 -6.46 22.08 -25.60
N GLN A 47 -5.22 22.56 -25.68
CA GLN A 47 -4.10 21.97 -24.92
C GLN A 47 -4.07 22.59 -23.53
N ILE A 48 -4.14 21.76 -22.49
CA ILE A 48 -4.21 22.25 -21.12
C ILE A 48 -3.06 21.66 -20.31
N VAL A 49 -2.29 22.53 -19.68
CA VAL A 49 -1.27 22.18 -18.70
C VAL A 49 -1.57 22.97 -17.43
N PHE A 50 -1.71 22.26 -16.33
CA PHE A 50 -1.85 22.93 -15.03
C PHE A 50 -0.94 22.31 -13.98
N ALA A 51 -0.48 23.13 -13.04
CA ALA A 51 0.20 22.70 -11.83
C ALA A 51 -0.81 22.63 -10.69
N THR A 52 -0.69 21.63 -9.82
CA THR A 52 -1.58 21.51 -8.66
C THR A 52 -0.88 20.86 -7.47
N HIS A 53 -1.30 21.24 -6.27
CA HIS A 53 -0.96 20.58 -5.00
C HIS A 53 -2.13 19.76 -4.45
N SER A 54 -3.25 19.69 -5.17
CA SER A 54 -4.45 18.98 -4.74
C SER A 54 -4.59 17.61 -5.37
N ALA A 55 -4.67 16.58 -4.52
CA ALA A 55 -4.96 15.22 -4.95
C ALA A 55 -6.33 15.09 -5.64
N GLN A 56 -7.26 16.02 -5.39
CA GLN A 56 -8.58 16.03 -6.01
C GLN A 56 -8.56 16.46 -7.50
N MET A 57 -7.50 17.16 -7.92
CA MET A 57 -7.31 17.57 -9.31
C MET A 57 -6.83 16.44 -10.21
N VAL A 58 -6.42 15.29 -9.66
CA VAL A 58 -5.87 14.16 -10.41
C VAL A 58 -6.73 12.92 -10.19
N THR A 59 -7.22 12.32 -11.26
CA THR A 59 -7.94 11.04 -11.22
C THR A 59 -7.09 9.91 -11.75
N SER A 60 -7.57 8.68 -11.62
CA SER A 60 -6.91 7.50 -12.17
C SER A 60 -6.68 7.58 -13.69
N GLU A 61 -7.51 8.33 -14.42
CA GLU A 61 -7.37 8.53 -15.86
C GLU A 61 -6.24 9.51 -16.21
N ASP A 62 -5.96 10.48 -15.34
CA ASP A 62 -4.98 11.53 -15.57
C ASP A 62 -3.56 11.11 -15.20
N VAL A 63 -3.42 9.96 -14.54
CA VAL A 63 -2.14 9.46 -14.01
C VAL A 63 -1.08 9.28 -15.10
N SER A 64 -1.48 8.80 -16.29
CA SER A 64 -0.56 8.59 -17.41
C SER A 64 0.00 9.90 -17.99
N THR A 65 -0.75 10.98 -17.89
CA THR A 65 -0.38 12.32 -18.38
C THR A 65 0.20 13.23 -17.31
N SER A 66 0.21 12.78 -16.05
CA SER A 66 0.72 13.55 -14.91
C SER A 66 2.24 13.48 -14.80
N LEU A 67 2.85 14.61 -14.46
CA LEU A 67 4.27 14.75 -14.17
C LEU A 67 4.46 15.01 -12.68
N LEU A 68 5.20 14.13 -12.01
CA LEU A 68 5.52 14.29 -10.60
C LEU A 68 6.78 15.12 -10.42
N ILE A 69 6.64 16.35 -9.94
CA ILE A 69 7.75 17.24 -9.64
C ILE A 69 8.12 17.10 -8.16
N ARG A 70 9.41 16.97 -7.90
CA ARG A 70 9.98 16.86 -6.56
C ARG A 70 11.16 17.82 -6.40
N LYS A 71 11.44 18.15 -5.13
CA LYS A 71 12.62 18.95 -4.77
C LYS A 71 13.33 18.27 -3.60
N ASN A 72 14.63 18.10 -3.75
CA ASN A 72 15.50 17.72 -2.64
C ASN A 72 16.76 18.60 -2.60
N LYS A 73 17.53 18.50 -1.51
CA LYS A 73 18.73 19.34 -1.30
C LYS A 73 19.85 19.03 -2.31
N GLN A 74 19.96 17.78 -2.75
CA GLN A 74 21.06 17.33 -3.61
C GLN A 74 20.81 17.61 -5.10
N ARG A 75 19.56 17.35 -5.58
CA ARG A 75 19.18 17.42 -6.99
C ARG A 75 18.46 18.73 -7.36
N GLY A 76 18.10 19.55 -6.38
CA GLY A 76 17.21 20.69 -6.61
C GLY A 76 15.79 20.25 -6.99
N THR A 77 15.15 20.98 -7.90
CA THR A 77 13.85 20.60 -8.47
C THR A 77 14.06 19.63 -9.64
N PHE A 78 13.39 18.50 -9.59
CA PHE A 78 13.48 17.47 -10.63
C PHE A 78 12.13 16.81 -10.90
N MET A 79 11.98 16.26 -12.08
CA MET A 79 10.84 15.46 -12.48
C MET A 79 11.14 13.97 -12.23
N ARG A 80 10.21 13.27 -11.57
CA ARG A 80 10.24 11.80 -11.53
C ARG A 80 9.94 11.24 -12.92
N LYS A 81 10.28 9.98 -13.17
CA LYS A 81 9.89 9.31 -14.42
C LYS A 81 8.38 9.43 -14.63
N ARG A 82 7.97 9.65 -15.87
CA ARG A 82 6.55 9.63 -16.21
C ARG A 82 5.98 8.28 -15.82
N MET A 83 4.78 8.29 -15.26
CA MET A 83 4.11 7.05 -14.86
C MET A 83 3.93 6.11 -16.05
N GLU A 84 3.57 6.62 -17.22
CA GLU A 84 3.41 5.82 -18.43
C GLU A 84 4.70 5.10 -18.82
N ASP A 85 5.84 5.79 -18.79
CA ASP A 85 7.15 5.21 -19.14
C ASP A 85 7.61 4.19 -18.10
N ALA A 86 7.42 4.49 -16.82
CA ALA A 86 7.74 3.59 -15.71
C ALA A 86 6.94 2.28 -15.80
N VAL A 87 5.67 2.41 -16.12
CA VAL A 87 4.71 1.33 -16.17
C VAL A 87 4.94 0.41 -17.37
N ARG A 88 5.21 0.99 -18.56
CA ARG A 88 5.52 0.20 -19.77
C ARG A 88 6.77 -0.67 -19.63
N GLN A 89 7.73 -0.26 -18.80
CA GLN A 89 8.97 -1.02 -18.56
C GLN A 89 8.77 -2.24 -17.65
N VAL A 90 7.76 -2.21 -16.77
CA VAL A 90 7.65 -3.18 -15.67
C VAL A 90 6.61 -4.26 -15.93
N VAL A 91 5.47 -3.93 -16.56
CA VAL A 91 4.34 -4.88 -16.66
C VAL A 91 3.60 -4.67 -17.98
N LYS A 92 3.30 -5.78 -18.72
CA LYS A 92 2.46 -5.73 -19.92
C LYS A 92 1.05 -5.17 -19.64
N ASP A 93 0.52 -5.35 -18.43
CA ASP A 93 -0.79 -4.88 -17.94
C ASP A 93 -0.71 -3.66 -17.00
N ALA A 94 0.30 -2.91 -17.14
CA ALA A 94 0.64 -1.82 -16.26
C ALA A 94 -0.44 -0.72 -16.11
N PRO A 95 -1.18 -0.30 -17.15
CA PRO A 95 -2.27 0.66 -16.99
C PRO A 95 -3.34 0.16 -16.01
N SER A 96 -3.73 -1.12 -16.11
CA SER A 96 -4.71 -1.73 -15.21
C SER A 96 -4.22 -1.79 -13.77
N GLN A 97 -2.94 -2.03 -13.55
CA GLN A 97 -2.34 -2.08 -12.20
C GLN A 97 -2.27 -0.70 -11.56
N LEU A 98 -1.88 0.33 -12.32
CA LEU A 98 -1.93 1.72 -11.85
C LEU A 98 -3.37 2.13 -11.55
N GLN A 99 -4.27 1.88 -12.46
CA GLN A 99 -5.69 2.20 -12.28
C GLN A 99 -6.26 1.51 -11.04
N MET A 100 -5.84 0.27 -10.77
CA MET A 100 -6.21 -0.46 -9.56
C MET A 100 -5.62 0.20 -8.30
N LEU A 101 -4.33 0.57 -8.27
CA LEU A 101 -3.71 1.28 -7.15
C LEU A 101 -4.41 2.61 -6.88
N PHE A 102 -4.78 3.35 -7.93
CA PHE A 102 -5.48 4.62 -7.81
C PHE A 102 -6.97 4.50 -7.46
N SER A 103 -7.60 3.38 -7.73
CA SER A 103 -8.99 3.11 -7.32
C SER A 103 -9.10 2.67 -5.86
N LEU A 104 -7.98 2.40 -5.19
CA LEU A 104 -7.94 2.03 -3.78
C LEU A 104 -8.08 3.25 -2.86
N SER A 105 -8.43 3.01 -1.61
CA SER A 105 -8.61 4.07 -0.61
C SER A 105 -7.31 4.89 -0.42
N ASN A 106 -7.40 6.21 -0.41
CA ASN A 106 -6.30 7.18 -0.24
C ASN A 106 -5.23 7.15 -1.34
N SER A 107 -5.53 6.57 -2.48
CA SER A 107 -4.55 6.40 -3.55
C SER A 107 -4.06 7.71 -4.16
N ASN A 108 -4.87 8.77 -4.15
CA ASN A 108 -4.44 10.07 -4.66
C ASN A 108 -3.32 10.69 -3.81
N GLU A 109 -3.23 10.33 -2.52
CA GLU A 109 -2.16 10.78 -1.62
C GLU A 109 -0.79 10.24 -2.04
N LEU A 110 -0.73 9.07 -2.69
CA LEU A 110 0.53 8.49 -3.13
C LEU A 110 1.30 9.37 -4.12
N LEU A 111 0.59 10.21 -4.91
CA LEU A 111 1.23 11.17 -5.81
C LEU A 111 2.04 12.23 -5.08
N PHE A 112 1.63 12.57 -3.87
CA PHE A 112 2.22 13.63 -3.04
C PHE A 112 3.10 13.07 -1.93
N ALA A 113 3.10 11.76 -1.72
CA ALA A 113 3.93 11.10 -0.73
C ALA A 113 5.39 11.00 -1.18
N ASP A 114 6.32 11.09 -0.23
CA ASP A 114 7.73 10.80 -0.47
C ASP A 114 8.01 9.29 -0.35
N TYR A 115 7.13 8.55 0.34
CA TYR A 115 7.23 7.13 0.63
C TYR A 115 5.84 6.48 0.66
N VAL A 116 5.71 5.23 0.21
CA VAL A 116 4.45 4.48 0.22
C VAL A 116 4.59 3.22 1.05
N LEU A 117 3.63 3.00 1.94
CA LEU A 117 3.46 1.76 2.67
C LEU A 117 2.20 1.04 2.18
N LEU A 118 2.40 -0.07 1.51
CA LEU A 118 1.32 -0.94 1.05
C LEU A 118 0.86 -1.84 2.19
N THR A 119 -0.44 -1.96 2.39
CA THR A 119 -1.04 -2.90 3.34
C THR A 119 -1.93 -3.90 2.63
N GLU A 120 -2.00 -5.11 3.13
CA GLU A 120 -2.81 -6.15 2.53
C GLU A 120 -4.31 -5.88 2.73
N GLY A 121 -4.71 -5.61 3.98
CA GLY A 121 -6.08 -5.60 4.41
C GLY A 121 -6.60 -4.24 4.89
N LYS A 122 -7.85 -4.30 5.36
CA LYS A 122 -8.51 -3.14 5.98
C LYS A 122 -8.05 -2.91 7.42
N THR A 123 -7.65 -3.97 8.13
CA THR A 123 -7.27 -3.86 9.55
C THR A 123 -6.08 -2.95 9.69
N GLU A 124 -4.98 -3.21 8.96
CA GLU A 124 -3.79 -2.35 8.98
C GLU A 124 -4.15 -0.90 8.65
N TRP A 125 -4.90 -0.71 7.56
CA TRP A 125 -5.29 0.63 7.13
C TRP A 125 -6.10 1.40 8.19
N ARG A 126 -6.91 0.68 8.99
CA ARG A 126 -7.75 1.26 10.05
C ARG A 126 -7.03 1.50 11.37
N VAL A 127 -6.10 0.62 11.74
CA VAL A 127 -5.51 0.65 13.09
C VAL A 127 -4.08 1.18 13.13
N LEU A 128 -3.29 0.98 12.07
CA LEU A 128 -1.90 1.42 12.07
C LEU A 128 -1.71 2.92 12.25
N PRO A 129 -2.53 3.83 11.68
CA PRO A 129 -2.31 5.26 11.88
C PRO A 129 -2.33 5.68 13.36
N ALA A 130 -3.35 5.25 14.10
CA ALA A 130 -3.48 5.58 15.51
C ALA A 130 -2.38 4.91 16.37
N LEU A 131 -2.06 3.65 16.05
CA LEU A 131 -1.05 2.88 16.74
C LEU A 131 0.36 3.48 16.52
N PHE A 132 0.70 3.77 15.27
CA PHE A 132 1.97 4.37 14.87
C PHE A 132 2.18 5.74 15.55
N GLU A 133 1.18 6.62 15.47
CA GLU A 133 1.24 7.94 16.09
C GLU A 133 1.41 7.81 17.62
N ARG A 134 0.76 6.85 18.23
CA ARG A 134 0.85 6.65 19.68
C ARG A 134 2.20 6.14 20.14
N ILE A 135 2.84 5.25 19.38
CA ILE A 135 4.15 4.68 19.72
C ILE A 135 5.27 5.67 19.39
N THR A 136 5.22 6.30 18.22
CA THR A 136 6.32 7.12 17.72
C THR A 136 6.20 8.61 18.02
N GLY A 137 5.00 9.09 18.38
CA GLY A 137 4.69 10.51 18.47
C GLY A 137 4.57 11.22 17.12
N GLN A 138 4.59 10.48 16.00
CA GLN A 138 4.58 11.03 14.63
C GLN A 138 3.41 10.44 13.85
N SER A 139 2.75 11.26 13.05
CA SER A 139 1.74 10.76 12.09
C SER A 139 2.39 10.31 10.78
N PHE A 140 1.67 9.47 10.00
CA PHE A 140 2.08 9.12 8.63
C PHE A 140 2.26 10.35 7.75
N ALA A 141 1.43 11.37 7.93
CA ALA A 141 1.56 12.64 7.21
C ALA A 141 2.87 13.36 7.56
N LEU A 142 3.30 13.35 8.83
CA LEU A 142 4.56 13.99 9.24
C LEU A 142 5.78 13.34 8.61
N ILE A 143 5.79 12.01 8.48
CA ILE A 143 6.84 11.26 7.78
C ILE A 143 6.60 11.17 6.25
N LYS A 144 5.62 11.90 5.73
CA LYS A 144 5.22 11.96 4.32
C LYS A 144 5.00 10.58 3.69
N CYS A 145 4.46 9.66 4.47
CA CYS A 145 4.15 8.29 4.06
C CYS A 145 2.66 8.19 3.70
N ALA A 146 2.37 7.74 2.48
CA ALA A 146 1.01 7.33 2.13
C ALA A 146 0.78 5.86 2.50
N LEU A 147 -0.28 5.60 3.26
CA LEU A 147 -0.73 4.26 3.61
C LEU A 147 -1.77 3.80 2.60
N VAL A 148 -1.43 2.83 1.75
CA VAL A 148 -2.24 2.40 0.63
C VAL A 148 -2.61 0.92 0.74
N ARG A 149 -3.89 0.63 0.68
CA ARG A 149 -4.38 -0.77 0.67
C ARG A 149 -4.26 -1.35 -0.74
N GLN A 150 -3.55 -2.47 -0.90
CA GLN A 150 -3.27 -3.08 -2.20
C GLN A 150 -4.34 -4.05 -2.74
N GLY A 151 -5.39 -4.34 -1.95
CA GLY A 151 -6.48 -5.20 -2.41
C GLY A 151 -6.15 -6.69 -2.57
N GLY A 152 -5.15 -7.17 -1.83
CA GLY A 152 -4.76 -8.59 -1.75
C GLY A 152 -3.30 -8.86 -2.11
N VAL A 153 -2.75 -9.90 -1.52
CA VAL A 153 -1.32 -10.30 -1.60
C VAL A 153 -0.79 -10.56 -3.01
N SER A 154 -1.65 -10.99 -3.94
CA SER A 154 -1.23 -11.29 -5.32
C SER A 154 -0.72 -10.07 -6.09
N ASN A 155 -0.97 -8.87 -5.59
CA ASN A 155 -0.60 -7.61 -6.22
C ASN A 155 0.67 -6.99 -5.64
N THR A 156 1.20 -7.52 -4.54
CA THR A 156 2.32 -6.95 -3.78
C THR A 156 3.52 -6.64 -4.68
N ARG A 157 4.04 -7.64 -5.38
CA ARG A 157 5.20 -7.45 -6.27
C ARG A 157 4.94 -6.42 -7.35
N LYS A 158 3.81 -6.52 -8.05
CA LYS A 158 3.46 -5.61 -9.15
C LYS A 158 3.33 -4.18 -8.66
N SER A 159 2.64 -3.98 -7.53
CA SER A 159 2.48 -2.66 -6.93
C SER A 159 3.83 -2.06 -6.51
N MET A 160 4.70 -2.85 -5.88
CA MET A 160 6.04 -2.41 -5.52
C MET A 160 6.87 -2.06 -6.75
N GLN A 161 6.84 -2.88 -7.81
CA GLN A 161 7.59 -2.63 -9.04
C GLN A 161 7.12 -1.37 -9.75
N VAL A 162 5.82 -1.13 -9.84
CA VAL A 162 5.26 0.07 -10.46
C VAL A 162 5.66 1.32 -9.69
N LEU A 163 5.52 1.33 -8.36
CA LEU A 163 5.92 2.47 -7.53
C LEU A 163 7.43 2.73 -7.59
N ALA A 164 8.24 1.67 -7.53
CA ALA A 164 9.69 1.78 -7.68
C ALA A 164 10.10 2.32 -9.06
N ALA A 165 9.42 1.90 -10.13
CA ALA A 165 9.67 2.41 -11.48
C ALA A 165 9.32 3.91 -11.63
N MET A 166 8.43 4.43 -10.77
CA MET A 166 8.12 5.86 -10.64
C MET A 166 9.08 6.61 -9.70
N ASP A 167 10.16 5.99 -9.28
CA ASP A 167 11.09 6.51 -8.25
C ASP A 167 10.37 6.82 -6.90
N ILE A 168 9.27 6.11 -6.59
CA ILE A 168 8.59 6.21 -5.31
C ILE A 168 9.05 5.06 -4.42
N PRO A 169 9.78 5.33 -3.33
CA PRO A 169 10.15 4.32 -2.36
C PRO A 169 8.92 3.65 -1.79
N VAL A 170 8.96 2.32 -1.71
CA VAL A 170 7.79 1.53 -1.32
C VAL A 170 8.19 0.36 -0.44
N ARG A 171 7.37 0.09 0.55
CA ARG A 171 7.41 -1.11 1.37
C ARG A 171 6.02 -1.72 1.47
N ALA A 172 5.95 -2.98 1.85
CA ALA A 172 4.68 -3.69 2.00
C ALA A 172 4.59 -4.39 3.36
N ILE A 173 3.37 -4.45 3.90
CA ILE A 173 3.01 -5.25 5.08
C ILE A 173 2.03 -6.31 4.61
N VAL A 174 2.30 -7.57 4.94
CA VAL A 174 1.52 -8.72 4.51
C VAL A 174 1.30 -9.73 5.64
N ASP A 175 0.26 -10.54 5.53
CA ASP A 175 0.02 -11.66 6.44
C ASP A 175 1.02 -12.80 6.21
N LEU A 176 1.16 -13.70 7.16
CA LEU A 176 2.13 -14.80 7.10
C LEU A 176 1.91 -15.73 5.90
N ASP A 177 0.68 -15.88 5.45
CA ASP A 177 0.34 -16.75 4.32
C ASP A 177 0.98 -16.29 3.01
N TYR A 178 1.31 -15.00 2.86
CA TYR A 178 2.08 -14.47 1.73
C TYR A 178 3.38 -15.24 1.50
N ALA A 179 4.11 -15.54 2.56
CA ALA A 179 5.39 -16.25 2.48
C ALA A 179 5.23 -17.63 1.81
N PHE A 180 4.12 -18.31 2.09
CA PHE A 180 3.84 -19.66 1.59
C PHE A 180 3.09 -19.70 0.27
N THR A 181 2.35 -18.66 -0.07
CA THR A 181 1.47 -18.63 -1.26
C THR A 181 2.09 -17.90 -2.44
N THR A 182 2.72 -16.77 -2.19
CA THR A 182 3.02 -15.77 -3.22
C THR A 182 4.49 -15.39 -3.28
N ALA A 183 5.19 -15.32 -2.15
CA ALA A 183 6.56 -14.79 -2.07
C ALA A 183 7.56 -15.54 -2.99
N THR A 184 7.46 -16.88 -3.09
CA THR A 184 8.29 -17.68 -3.99
C THR A 184 7.98 -17.40 -5.46
N ARG A 185 6.70 -17.36 -5.83
CA ARG A 185 6.26 -17.01 -7.19
C ARG A 185 6.73 -15.62 -7.58
N ASP A 186 6.69 -14.70 -6.65
CA ASP A 186 7.09 -13.31 -6.83
C ASP A 186 8.63 -13.12 -6.79
N GLY A 187 9.40 -14.18 -6.50
CA GLY A 187 10.86 -14.16 -6.49
C GLY A 187 11.48 -13.48 -5.26
N PHE A 188 10.70 -13.29 -4.19
CA PHE A 188 11.18 -12.79 -2.91
C PHE A 188 11.75 -13.85 -1.99
N LEU A 189 11.38 -15.12 -2.21
CA LEU A 189 11.95 -16.28 -1.55
C LEU A 189 12.33 -17.33 -2.58
N GLU A 190 13.31 -18.16 -2.27
CA GLU A 190 13.70 -19.27 -3.12
C GLU A 190 12.66 -20.39 -3.11
N ALA A 191 12.50 -21.08 -4.25
CA ALA A 191 11.55 -22.19 -4.37
C ALA A 191 11.81 -23.34 -3.37
N ASN A 192 13.07 -23.48 -2.97
CA ASN A 192 13.56 -24.54 -2.08
C ASN A 192 13.97 -24.03 -0.69
N ASP A 193 13.47 -22.87 -0.28
CA ASP A 193 13.80 -22.27 1.01
C ASP A 193 13.58 -23.29 2.16
N PRO A 194 14.59 -23.54 3.01
CA PRO A 194 14.52 -24.56 4.05
C PRO A 194 13.48 -24.22 5.13
N ASP A 195 13.33 -22.94 5.46
CA ASP A 195 12.38 -22.51 6.49
C ASP A 195 10.94 -22.67 6.01
N ILE A 196 10.66 -22.39 4.72
CA ILE A 196 9.35 -22.66 4.09
C ILE A 196 9.03 -24.15 4.08
N LYS A 197 10.01 -24.99 3.75
CA LYS A 197 9.82 -26.46 3.77
C LYS A 197 9.54 -26.97 5.16
N PHE A 198 10.29 -26.49 6.15
CA PHE A 198 10.10 -26.87 7.55
C PHE A 198 8.68 -26.51 8.02
N CYS A 199 8.25 -25.27 7.87
CA CYS A 199 6.89 -24.85 8.22
C CYS A 199 5.81 -25.62 7.44
N SER A 200 6.08 -25.99 6.18
CA SER A 200 5.15 -26.80 5.39
C SER A 200 4.96 -28.22 5.97
N ASN A 201 5.96 -28.77 6.63
CA ASN A 201 5.82 -30.06 7.36
C ASN A 201 4.97 -29.88 8.61
N LEU A 202 5.13 -28.76 9.35
CA LEU A 202 4.27 -28.45 10.50
C LEU A 202 2.79 -28.29 10.08
N PHE A 203 2.49 -27.76 8.90
CA PHE A 203 1.11 -27.77 8.39
C PHE A 203 0.56 -29.17 8.16
N ARG A 204 1.39 -30.13 7.70
CA ARG A 204 0.96 -31.54 7.54
C ARG A 204 0.65 -32.19 8.88
N GLU A 205 1.46 -31.93 9.89
CA GLU A 205 1.22 -32.43 11.26
C GLU A 205 -0.06 -31.85 11.84
N LEU A 206 -0.26 -30.51 11.74
CA LEU A 206 -1.51 -29.86 12.15
C LEU A 206 -2.71 -30.40 11.39
N ALA A 207 -2.57 -30.62 10.08
CA ALA A 207 -3.64 -31.16 9.25
C ALA A 207 -4.05 -32.56 9.68
N PHE A 208 -3.09 -33.40 10.03
CA PHE A 208 -3.35 -34.75 10.57
C PHE A 208 -4.05 -34.68 11.94
N GLN A 209 -3.53 -33.84 12.85
CA GLN A 209 -4.07 -33.71 14.21
C GLN A 209 -5.47 -33.10 14.27
N LYS A 210 -5.74 -32.14 13.38
CA LYS A 210 -6.98 -31.32 13.38
C LYS A 210 -7.94 -31.66 12.25
N HIS A 211 -7.65 -32.70 11.46
CA HIS A 211 -8.42 -33.09 10.27
C HIS A 211 -8.61 -31.91 9.28
N LEU A 212 -7.55 -31.15 9.04
CA LEU A 212 -7.59 -29.96 8.17
C LEU A 212 -7.35 -30.37 6.71
N ARG A 213 -7.94 -29.62 5.80
CA ARG A 213 -7.67 -29.78 4.38
C ARG A 213 -6.49 -28.93 3.94
N LEU A 214 -5.52 -29.55 3.31
CA LEU A 214 -4.42 -28.88 2.61
C LEU A 214 -4.57 -29.05 1.10
N VAL A 215 -4.21 -27.99 0.35
CA VAL A 215 -4.05 -28.02 -1.10
C VAL A 215 -2.62 -27.59 -1.42
N ASN A 216 -1.87 -28.43 -2.12
CA ASN A 216 -0.44 -28.25 -2.36
C ASN A 216 0.36 -27.96 -1.06
N GLY A 217 0.02 -28.66 0.02
CA GLY A 217 0.67 -28.53 1.32
C GLY A 217 0.31 -27.27 2.10
N ARG A 218 -0.72 -26.51 1.70
CA ARG A 218 -1.12 -25.24 2.30
C ARG A 218 -2.54 -25.30 2.83
N PRO A 219 -2.84 -24.63 3.97
CA PRO A 219 -4.20 -24.48 4.48
C PRO A 219 -5.10 -23.76 3.48
N VAL A 220 -6.35 -24.21 3.37
CA VAL A 220 -7.38 -23.60 2.51
C VAL A 220 -8.69 -23.41 3.26
N ASN A 221 -9.45 -22.37 2.90
CA ASN A 221 -10.74 -22.09 3.51
C ASN A 221 -11.84 -23.05 3.00
N LYS A 222 -11.73 -23.49 1.74
CA LYS A 222 -12.78 -24.29 1.09
C LYS A 222 -12.87 -25.69 1.69
N HIS A 223 -14.03 -26.02 2.23
CA HIS A 223 -14.32 -27.31 2.92
C HIS A 223 -13.40 -27.60 4.12
N SER A 224 -12.98 -26.56 4.84
CA SER A 224 -12.23 -26.68 6.10
C SER A 224 -13.08 -26.16 7.26
N ASN A 225 -13.03 -26.87 8.39
CA ASN A 225 -13.71 -26.46 9.62
C ASN A 225 -13.02 -25.29 10.33
N ILE A 226 -11.74 -25.03 9.99
CA ILE A 226 -10.93 -23.95 10.55
C ILE A 226 -10.47 -23.04 9.38
N PRO A 227 -10.68 -21.72 9.48
CA PRO A 227 -10.20 -20.79 8.48
C PRO A 227 -8.68 -20.87 8.29
N ALA A 228 -8.19 -20.73 7.05
CA ALA A 228 -6.76 -20.82 6.73
C ALA A 228 -5.93 -19.85 7.57
N ALA A 229 -6.34 -18.60 7.74
CA ALA A 229 -5.66 -17.62 8.57
C ALA A 229 -5.44 -18.12 10.02
N LYS A 230 -6.41 -18.82 10.58
CA LYS A 230 -6.30 -19.42 11.91
C LYS A 230 -5.29 -20.57 11.96
N VAL A 231 -5.18 -21.34 10.88
CA VAL A 231 -4.17 -22.43 10.78
C VAL A 231 -2.76 -21.85 10.70
N TYR A 232 -2.56 -20.74 9.98
CA TYR A 232 -1.29 -20.01 9.97
C TYR A 232 -0.93 -19.48 11.37
N ALA A 233 -1.89 -18.91 12.10
CA ALA A 233 -1.67 -18.47 13.47
C ALA A 233 -1.34 -19.63 14.43
N MET A 234 -2.04 -20.77 14.29
CA MET A 234 -1.76 -21.98 15.07
C MET A 234 -0.33 -22.49 14.80
N MET A 235 0.08 -22.60 13.55
CA MET A 235 1.46 -23.01 13.19
C MET A 235 2.46 -22.00 13.76
N ALA A 236 2.21 -20.70 13.63
CA ALA A 236 3.07 -19.65 14.15
C ALA A 236 3.20 -19.67 15.69
N SER A 237 2.25 -20.24 16.41
CA SER A 237 2.32 -20.40 17.88
C SER A 237 3.15 -21.61 18.35
N MET A 238 3.55 -22.50 17.43
CA MET A 238 4.37 -23.67 17.76
C MET A 238 5.81 -23.22 18.05
N PRO A 239 6.46 -23.70 19.14
CA PRO A 239 7.83 -23.33 19.46
C PRO A 239 8.82 -23.61 18.32
N GLU A 240 8.64 -24.71 17.61
CA GLU A 240 9.49 -25.14 16.50
C GLU A 240 9.40 -24.24 15.27
N ALA A 241 8.29 -23.52 15.12
CA ALA A 241 8.05 -22.60 14.00
C ALA A 241 8.69 -21.23 14.20
N GLN A 242 9.01 -20.84 15.44
CA GLN A 242 9.46 -19.49 15.79
C GLN A 242 10.71 -19.06 15.03
N GLU A 243 11.74 -19.89 15.01
CA GLU A 243 13.00 -19.58 14.33
C GLU A 243 12.83 -19.58 12.80
N PRO A 244 12.24 -20.58 12.15
CA PRO A 244 11.95 -20.55 10.72
C PRO A 244 11.14 -19.32 10.28
N ILE A 245 10.09 -18.97 11.03
CA ILE A 245 9.26 -17.79 10.71
C ILE A 245 10.08 -16.49 10.84
N ARG A 246 10.91 -16.36 11.85
CA ARG A 246 11.81 -15.22 12.01
C ARG A 246 12.78 -15.11 10.83
N ASN A 247 13.38 -16.21 10.40
CA ASN A 247 14.28 -16.23 9.24
C ASN A 247 13.55 -15.81 7.95
N ILE A 248 12.32 -16.29 7.73
CA ILE A 248 11.47 -15.88 6.61
C ILE A 248 11.20 -14.39 6.67
N HIS A 249 10.80 -13.89 7.83
CA HIS A 249 10.54 -12.47 8.07
C HIS A 249 11.76 -11.61 7.75
N GLU A 250 12.95 -11.97 8.25
CA GLU A 250 14.19 -11.23 8.00
C GLU A 250 14.57 -11.18 6.51
N LYS A 251 14.42 -12.32 5.79
CA LYS A 251 14.64 -12.39 4.35
C LYS A 251 13.74 -11.44 3.58
N LEU A 252 12.47 -11.38 3.96
CA LEU A 252 11.47 -10.52 3.30
C LEU A 252 11.63 -9.05 3.72
N CYS A 253 11.95 -8.76 4.97
CA CYS A 253 12.26 -7.41 5.45
C CYS A 253 13.41 -6.75 4.68
N LYS A 254 14.47 -7.51 4.33
CA LYS A 254 15.58 -7.03 3.49
C LYS A 254 15.13 -6.59 2.09
N GLN A 255 13.99 -7.08 1.64
CA GLN A 255 13.38 -6.74 0.34
C GLN A 255 12.22 -5.74 0.47
N GLY A 256 12.06 -5.10 1.65
CA GLY A 256 11.02 -4.11 1.90
C GLY A 256 9.65 -4.71 2.18
N ILE A 257 9.57 -5.98 2.59
CA ILE A 257 8.31 -6.65 2.90
C ILE A 257 8.30 -7.09 4.36
N TRP A 258 7.41 -6.50 5.16
CA TRP A 258 7.14 -6.93 6.53
C TRP A 258 6.09 -8.02 6.52
N VAL A 259 6.39 -9.14 7.17
CA VAL A 259 5.45 -10.25 7.34
C VAL A 259 5.02 -10.34 8.80
N TRP A 260 3.73 -10.46 9.06
CA TRP A 260 3.19 -10.68 10.38
C TRP A 260 3.57 -12.08 10.90
N THR A 261 4.50 -12.15 11.85
CA THR A 261 5.10 -13.42 12.29
C THR A 261 4.17 -14.32 13.10
N ARG A 262 3.06 -13.79 13.63
CA ARG A 262 2.03 -14.55 14.37
C ARG A 262 0.83 -14.93 13.51
N GLY A 263 0.90 -14.72 12.19
CA GLY A 263 -0.17 -15.02 11.24
C GLY A 263 -0.69 -13.76 10.56
N ALA A 264 -1.44 -12.92 11.26
CA ALA A 264 -1.97 -11.66 10.79
C ALA A 264 -1.88 -10.59 11.90
N ILE A 265 -2.12 -9.32 11.55
CA ILE A 265 -2.06 -8.20 12.50
C ILE A 265 -2.95 -8.42 13.73
N GLU A 266 -4.10 -9.06 13.55
CA GLU A 266 -5.04 -9.32 14.64
C GLU A 266 -4.42 -10.11 15.80
N GLU A 267 -3.59 -11.11 15.51
CA GLU A 267 -2.89 -11.92 16.51
C GLU A 267 -1.81 -11.11 17.27
N HIS A 268 -1.20 -10.12 16.62
CA HIS A 268 -0.24 -9.21 17.26
C HIS A 268 -0.90 -8.18 18.18
N LEU A 269 -2.13 -7.76 17.82
CA LEU A 269 -2.87 -6.74 18.56
C LEU A 269 -3.91 -7.31 19.53
N GLY A 270 -4.19 -8.62 19.49
CA GLY A 270 -5.25 -9.26 20.27
C GLY A 270 -6.65 -8.79 19.84
N LEU A 271 -6.92 -8.72 18.53
CA LEU A 271 -8.22 -8.30 18.00
C LEU A 271 -9.14 -9.49 17.78
N ASP A 272 -10.36 -9.40 18.30
CA ASP A 272 -11.40 -10.43 18.12
C ASP A 272 -12.21 -10.20 16.84
N GLY A 273 -11.55 -10.07 15.69
CA GLY A 273 -12.24 -9.97 14.39
C GLY A 273 -11.80 -8.80 13.52
N LYS A 274 -12.37 -8.78 12.30
CA LYS A 274 -12.05 -7.85 11.21
C LYS A 274 -13.28 -7.01 10.82
N ASN A 275 -13.74 -6.13 11.73
CA ASN A 275 -14.87 -5.25 11.47
C ASN A 275 -14.72 -3.85 12.08
N GLU A 276 -15.50 -2.90 11.59
CA GLU A 276 -15.41 -1.48 11.96
C GLU A 276 -15.58 -1.24 13.47
N MET A 277 -16.40 -2.02 14.17
CA MET A 277 -16.60 -1.87 15.62
C MET A 277 -15.35 -2.28 16.39
N VAL A 278 -14.72 -3.39 16.02
CA VAL A 278 -13.47 -3.85 16.63
C VAL A 278 -12.37 -2.82 16.43
N TRP A 279 -12.20 -2.32 15.20
CA TRP A 279 -11.15 -1.33 14.89
C TRP A 279 -11.39 0.00 15.61
N ARG A 280 -12.63 0.47 15.65
CA ARG A 280 -12.99 1.69 16.39
C ARG A 280 -12.68 1.54 17.89
N ASN A 281 -13.11 0.45 18.51
CA ASN A 281 -12.86 0.18 19.92
C ASN A 281 -11.36 0.09 20.21
N PHE A 282 -10.59 -0.55 19.33
CA PHE A 282 -9.14 -0.61 19.45
C PHE A 282 -8.52 0.78 19.38
N ASN A 283 -8.88 1.60 18.39
CA ASN A 283 -8.35 2.96 18.23
C ASN A 283 -8.68 3.85 19.45
N GLU A 284 -9.87 3.72 20.03
CA GLU A 284 -10.21 4.43 21.28
C GLU A 284 -9.31 4.00 22.45
N ARG A 285 -9.05 2.70 22.59
CA ARG A 285 -8.15 2.18 23.62
C ARG A 285 -6.70 2.60 23.40
N CYS A 286 -6.24 2.75 22.17
CA CYS A 286 -4.91 3.24 21.82
C CYS A 286 -4.62 4.65 22.32
N LYS A 287 -5.62 5.44 22.69
CA LYS A 287 -5.42 6.75 23.33
C LYS A 287 -4.73 6.64 24.69
N SER A 288 -4.78 5.49 25.33
CA SER A 288 -4.09 5.21 26.62
C SER A 288 -2.72 4.58 26.37
N LYS A 289 -1.65 5.18 26.94
CA LYS A 289 -0.31 4.59 26.91
C LYS A 289 -0.25 3.22 27.58
N ASN A 290 -0.94 3.07 28.71
CA ASN A 290 -0.95 1.82 29.46
C ASN A 290 -1.53 0.67 28.63
N PHE A 291 -2.55 0.95 27.79
CA PHE A 291 -3.13 -0.06 26.92
C PHE A 291 -2.13 -0.56 25.85
N ILE A 292 -1.36 0.34 25.22
CA ILE A 292 -0.38 -0.04 24.21
C ILE A 292 0.65 -1.03 24.77
N GLN A 293 1.09 -0.84 26.01
CA GLN A 293 2.04 -1.73 26.67
C GLN A 293 1.46 -3.11 26.99
N THR A 294 0.14 -3.27 26.95
CA THR A 294 -0.55 -4.55 27.18
C THR A 294 -0.81 -5.34 25.90
N LEU A 295 -0.35 -4.84 24.76
CA LEU A 295 -0.51 -5.55 23.48
C LEU A 295 0.23 -6.90 23.53
N PRO A 296 -0.35 -7.98 22.97
CA PRO A 296 0.29 -9.31 22.97
C PRO A 296 1.68 -9.32 22.34
N ASP A 297 1.98 -8.37 21.45
CA ASP A 297 3.26 -8.28 20.77
C ASP A 297 3.74 -6.82 20.66
N TYR A 298 3.85 -6.14 21.81
CA TYR A 298 4.29 -4.75 21.86
C TYR A 298 5.65 -4.54 21.15
N ASP A 299 6.64 -5.39 21.44
CA ASP A 299 8.01 -5.27 20.90
C ASP A 299 8.03 -5.44 19.36
N GLY A 300 7.24 -6.38 18.84
CA GLY A 300 7.10 -6.56 17.38
C GLY A 300 6.46 -5.34 16.70
N ILE A 301 5.47 -4.73 17.34
CA ILE A 301 4.82 -3.51 16.84
C ILE A 301 5.76 -2.31 16.93
N GLU A 302 6.52 -2.16 17.99
CA GLU A 302 7.52 -1.10 18.12
C GLU A 302 8.60 -1.24 17.04
N THR A 303 9.08 -2.47 16.81
CA THR A 303 10.03 -2.79 15.72
C THR A 303 9.45 -2.45 14.34
N LEU A 304 8.18 -2.77 14.10
CA LEU A 304 7.48 -2.37 12.87
C LEU A 304 7.48 -0.85 12.70
N CYS A 305 7.15 -0.09 13.75
CA CYS A 305 7.13 1.37 13.70
C CYS A 305 8.51 1.94 13.33
N GLN A 306 9.58 1.41 13.90
CA GLN A 306 10.95 1.80 13.55
C GLN A 306 11.31 1.40 12.11
N TRP A 307 10.90 0.20 11.68
CA TRP A 307 11.11 -0.23 10.30
C TRP A 307 10.38 0.69 9.30
N ILE A 308 9.17 1.16 9.62
CA ILE A 308 8.44 2.13 8.79
C ILE A 308 9.22 3.45 8.70
N ILE A 309 9.67 4.01 9.84
CA ILE A 309 10.44 5.27 9.90
C ILE A 309 11.73 5.15 9.07
N ASN A 310 12.47 4.06 9.22
CA ASN A 310 13.72 3.83 8.47
C ASN A 310 13.48 3.75 6.96
N GLY A 311 12.28 3.37 6.51
CA GLY A 311 11.89 3.39 5.11
C GLY A 311 11.74 4.79 4.54
N SER A 312 11.26 5.74 5.34
CA SER A 312 11.10 7.14 4.93
C SER A 312 12.43 7.87 4.82
N HIS A 313 13.46 7.48 5.57
CA HIS A 313 14.80 8.09 5.55
C HIS A 313 15.68 7.62 4.39
N SER A 314 15.36 6.51 3.73
CA SER A 314 16.11 6.02 2.57
C SER A 314 15.95 6.91 1.32
N THR A 315 15.20 7.99 1.41
CA THR A 315 14.86 8.92 0.32
C THR A 315 15.56 10.27 0.39
N THR A 316 16.32 10.53 1.46
CA THR A 316 17.11 11.76 1.62
C THR A 316 18.55 11.52 1.20
#